data_b29f742cdd07408e7f91c29ce41723d9
#
_entry.id   b29f742cdd07408e7f91c29ce41723d9
#
_cell.length_a   1.000
_cell.length_b   1.000
_cell.length_c   1.000
_cell.angle_alpha   90.00
_cell.angle_beta   90.00
_cell.angle_gamma   90.00
#
_symmetry.space_group_name_H-M   'P 1'
#
loop_
_entity.id
_entity.type
_entity.pdbx_description
1 polymer ?
#
loop_
_entity_poly.entity_id
_entity_poly.type
_entity_poly.pdbx_seq_one_letter_code
_entity_poly.pdbx_strand_id
1 'polypeptide(L)' 'MKTIKSFFFANLPLSTIHFLLFVYVFHWLGHPGFWAAQKLGVAHGSVLWWAVMVVNSLFWGGCITHIILPLLKKL' A
#
# COMPACT_ATOMS: atom_id res chain seq x y z
N MET A 1 10.96 -11.72 -12.39
CA MET A 1 11.04 -10.33 -11.93
C MET A 1 10.06 -9.40 -12.61
N LYS A 2 9.73 -9.65 -13.87
CA LYS A 2 8.72 -8.84 -14.57
C LYS A 2 7.38 -8.84 -13.85
N THR A 3 7.00 -9.97 -13.26
CA THR A 3 5.72 -10.08 -12.54
C THR A 3 5.67 -9.16 -11.33
N ILE A 4 6.76 -9.08 -10.57
CA ILE A 4 6.81 -8.22 -9.38
C ILE A 4 6.79 -6.75 -9.78
N LYS A 5 7.58 -6.36 -10.79
CA LYS A 5 7.58 -4.99 -11.29
C LYS A 5 6.19 -4.61 -11.80
N SER A 6 5.56 -5.49 -12.57
CA SER A 6 4.23 -5.25 -13.09
C SER A 6 3.21 -5.10 -11.97
N PHE A 7 3.30 -5.93 -10.93
CA PHE A 7 2.42 -5.84 -9.77
C PHE A 7 2.49 -4.46 -9.11
N PHE A 8 3.71 -3.95 -8.89
CA PHE A 8 3.88 -2.67 -8.20
C PHE A 8 3.66 -1.47 -9.12
N PHE A 9 4.28 -1.47 -10.32
CA PHE A 9 4.28 -0.28 -11.17
C PHE A 9 2.98 -0.10 -11.95
N ALA A 10 2.32 -1.17 -12.33
CA ALA A 10 1.03 -1.06 -13.03
C ALA A 10 -0.06 -0.47 -12.11
N ASN A 11 0.16 -0.48 -10.81
CA ASN A 11 -0.81 -0.03 -9.81
C ASN A 11 -0.45 1.30 -9.17
N LEU A 12 0.51 2.03 -9.75
CA LEU A 12 0.94 3.32 -9.19
C LEU A 12 -0.22 4.31 -9.02
N PRO A 13 -1.16 4.46 -9.97
CA PRO A 13 -2.27 5.39 -9.75
C PRO A 13 -3.11 5.02 -8.53
N LEU A 14 -3.46 3.74 -8.38
CA LEU A 14 -4.24 3.28 -7.24
C LEU A 14 -3.46 3.39 -5.94
N SER A 15 -2.16 3.07 -5.98
CA SER A 15 -1.30 3.19 -4.81
C SER A 15 -1.19 4.64 -4.36
N THR A 16 -1.09 5.57 -5.30
CA THR A 16 -1.03 7.00 -4.99
C THR A 16 -2.32 7.46 -4.34
N ILE A 17 -3.47 7.06 -4.88
CA ILE A 17 -4.76 7.39 -4.30
C ILE A 17 -4.86 6.83 -2.88
N HIS A 18 -4.48 5.58 -2.69
CA HIS A 18 -4.49 4.94 -1.38
C HIS A 18 -3.61 5.71 -0.38
N PHE A 19 -2.39 6.09 -0.81
CA PHE A 19 -1.47 6.82 0.05
C PHE A 19 -2.05 8.17 0.48
N LEU A 20 -2.64 8.90 -0.46
CA LEU A 20 -3.26 10.19 -0.17
C LEU A 20 -4.43 10.04 0.79
N LEU A 21 -5.27 9.02 0.59
CA LEU A 21 -6.37 8.74 1.50
C LEU A 21 -5.87 8.38 2.89
N PHE A 22 -4.81 7.59 2.97
CA PHE A 22 -4.19 7.24 4.24
C PHE A 22 -3.72 8.49 5.00
N VAL A 23 -3.04 9.40 4.31
CA VAL A 23 -2.45 10.57 4.96
C VAL A 23 -3.51 11.59 5.36
N TYR A 24 -4.51 11.84 4.50
CA TYR A 24 -5.41 12.98 4.66
C TYR A 24 -6.81 12.61 5.16
N VAL A 25 -7.26 11.38 4.98
CA VAL A 25 -8.66 11.02 5.28
C VAL A 25 -8.73 9.83 6.22
N PHE A 26 -8.21 8.68 5.82
CA PHE A 26 -8.35 7.43 6.55
C PHE A 26 -6.99 6.95 7.06
N HIS A 27 -6.59 7.43 8.22
CA HIS A 27 -5.30 7.08 8.79
C HIS A 27 -5.13 5.56 9.00
N TRP A 28 -6.23 4.86 9.29
CA TRP A 28 -6.18 3.40 9.49
C TRP A 28 -5.77 2.62 8.24
N LEU A 29 -5.80 3.24 7.06
CA LEU A 29 -5.33 2.59 5.84
C LEU A 29 -3.82 2.32 5.86
N GLY A 30 -3.10 2.84 6.84
CA GLY A 30 -1.69 2.53 7.04
C GLY A 30 -1.43 1.11 7.54
N HIS A 31 -2.47 0.35 7.91
CA HIS A 31 -2.31 -1.06 8.25
C HIS A 31 -2.22 -1.90 6.97
N PRO A 32 -1.44 -2.96 6.91
CA PRO A 32 -0.59 -3.51 7.98
C PRO A 32 0.77 -2.83 8.13
N GLY A 33 1.00 -1.70 7.44
CA GLY A 33 2.28 -0.99 7.52
C GLY A 33 2.66 -0.57 8.93
N PHE A 34 1.68 -0.10 9.73
CA PHE A 34 1.93 0.27 11.12
C PHE A 34 2.45 -0.91 11.92
N TRP A 35 1.84 -2.08 11.73
CA TRP A 35 2.28 -3.30 12.41
C TRP A 35 3.70 -3.68 11.98
N ALA A 36 3.99 -3.62 10.69
CA ALA A 36 5.31 -3.95 10.16
C ALA A 36 6.38 -2.99 10.71
N ALA A 37 6.10 -1.69 10.73
CA ALA A 37 7.02 -0.70 11.26
C ALA A 37 7.30 -0.96 12.74
N GLN A 38 6.29 -1.30 13.52
CA GLN A 38 6.42 -1.61 14.93
C GLN A 38 7.31 -2.85 15.14
N LYS A 39 7.10 -3.89 14.34
CA LYS A 39 7.90 -5.13 14.43
C LYS A 39 9.35 -4.90 14.05
N LEU A 40 9.60 -4.00 13.11
CA LEU A 40 10.97 -3.66 12.70
C LEU A 40 11.64 -2.67 13.65
N GLY A 41 10.91 -2.10 14.61
CA GLY A 41 11.45 -1.12 15.53
C GLY A 41 11.68 0.23 14.89
N VAL A 42 10.95 0.56 13.83
CA VAL A 42 11.08 1.83 13.14
C VAL A 42 10.32 2.91 13.88
N ALA A 43 10.98 4.06 14.11
CA ALA A 43 10.36 5.16 14.82
C ALA A 43 9.27 5.83 13.98
N HIS A 44 8.12 6.10 14.59
CA HIS A 44 6.99 6.75 13.94
C HIS A 44 7.41 8.11 13.38
N GLY A 45 7.08 8.36 12.12
CA GLY A 45 7.38 9.62 11.45
C GLY A 45 8.80 9.72 10.90
N SER A 46 9.65 8.71 11.10
CA SER A 46 11.00 8.70 10.53
C SER A 46 10.95 8.45 9.02
N VAL A 47 12.08 8.67 8.34
CA VAL A 47 12.19 8.41 6.91
C VAL A 47 11.88 6.94 6.61
N LEU A 48 12.39 6.00 7.41
CA LEU A 48 12.10 4.58 7.24
C LEU A 48 10.62 4.28 7.46
N TRP A 49 9.99 4.93 8.42
CA TRP A 49 8.56 4.76 8.66
C TRP A 49 7.76 5.15 7.42
N TRP A 50 8.10 6.31 6.81
CA TRP A 50 7.42 6.75 5.59
C TRP A 50 7.67 5.79 4.42
N ALA A 51 8.88 5.22 4.33
CA ALA A 51 9.17 4.22 3.32
C ALA A 51 8.29 2.98 3.48
N VAL A 52 8.10 2.53 4.73
CA VAL A 52 7.20 1.41 5.02
C VAL A 52 5.76 1.75 4.61
N MET A 53 5.32 2.98 4.85
CA MET A 53 3.97 3.40 4.47
C MET A 53 3.80 3.43 2.95
N VAL A 54 4.82 3.86 2.21
CA VAL A 54 4.78 3.83 0.74
C VAL A 54 4.65 2.38 0.25
N VAL A 55 5.44 1.46 0.79
CA VAL A 55 5.35 0.05 0.44
C VAL A 55 3.97 -0.51 0.78
N ASN A 56 3.41 -0.12 1.93
CA ASN A 56 2.07 -0.50 2.32
C ASN A 56 1.02 -0.06 1.27
N SER A 57 1.14 1.16 0.78
CA SER A 57 0.23 1.68 -0.25
C SER A 57 0.40 0.94 -1.58
N LEU A 58 1.62 0.61 -1.96
CA LEU A 58 1.88 -0.20 -3.15
C LEU A 58 1.25 -1.59 -3.02
N PHE A 59 1.35 -2.18 -1.84
CA PHE A 59 0.73 -3.48 -1.55
C PHE A 59 -0.78 -3.40 -1.70
N TRP A 60 -1.42 -2.39 -1.12
CA TRP A 60 -2.86 -2.22 -1.23
C TRP A 60 -3.30 -1.98 -2.66
N GLY A 61 -2.56 -1.13 -3.40
CA GLY A 61 -2.86 -0.90 -4.81
C GLY A 61 -2.80 -2.19 -5.62
N GLY A 62 -1.79 -3.02 -5.37
CA GLY A 62 -1.66 -4.31 -6.02
C GLY A 62 -2.81 -5.25 -5.67
N CYS A 63 -3.19 -5.31 -4.40
CA CYS A 63 -4.32 -6.14 -3.96
C CYS A 63 -5.62 -5.71 -4.61
N ILE A 64 -5.88 -4.41 -4.68
CA ILE A 64 -7.09 -3.90 -5.31
C ILE A 64 -7.13 -4.30 -6.78
N THR A 65 -6.04 -4.08 -7.51
CA THR A 65 -6.01 -4.34 -8.95
C THR A 65 -6.08 -5.82 -9.29
N HIS A 66 -5.35 -6.67 -8.55
CA HIS A 66 -5.20 -8.07 -8.92
C HIS A 66 -6.15 -9.02 -8.22
N ILE A 67 -6.78 -8.58 -7.14
CA ILE A 67 -7.68 -9.44 -6.35
C ILE A 67 -9.09 -8.86 -6.33
N ILE A 68 -9.24 -7.64 -5.88
CA ILE A 68 -10.55 -7.03 -5.63
C ILE A 68 -11.29 -6.73 -6.93
N LEU A 69 -10.65 -6.05 -7.88
CA LEU A 69 -11.30 -5.71 -9.15
C LEU A 69 -11.70 -6.94 -9.96
N PRO A 70 -10.85 -7.99 -10.08
CA PRO A 70 -11.29 -9.21 -10.78
C PRO A 70 -12.49 -9.89 -10.12
N LEU A 71 -12.55 -9.88 -8.79
CA LEU A 71 -13.70 -10.44 -8.06
C LEU A 71 -14.97 -9.65 -8.34
N LEU A 72 -14.89 -8.33 -8.37
CA LEU A 72 -16.05 -7.49 -8.67
C LEU A 72 -16.56 -7.72 -10.09
N LYS A 73 -15.67 -7.98 -11.04
CA LYS A 73 -16.07 -8.27 -12.42
C LYS A 73 -16.83 -9.57 -12.56
N LYS A 74 -16.58 -10.53 -11.65
CA LYS A 74 -17.29 -11.81 -11.68
C LYS A 74 -18.69 -11.72 -11.08
N LEU A 75 -18.96 -10.68 -10.32
CA LEU A 75 -20.27 -10.43 -9.75
C LEU A 75 -21.15 -9.70 -10.74
#